data_1bb76fa1696a854583a45ff547ca5485
#
_entry.id   1bb76fa1696a854583a45ff547ca5485
#
_cell.length_a   1.000
_cell.length_b   1.000
_cell.length_c   1.000
_cell.angle_alpha   90.00
_cell.angle_beta   90.00
_cell.angle_gamma   90.00
#
_symmetry.space_group_name_H-M   'P 1'
#
loop_
_entity.id
_entity.type
_entity.pdbx_description
1 polymer ?
#
loop_
_entity_poly.entity_id
_entity_poly.type
_entity_poly.pdbx_seq_one_letter_code
_entity_poly.pdbx_strand_id
1 'polypeptide(L)'
;MNSKLKIIIEMSVLSISTTLSFVFNAILFSIILYKNEYFNLAILLSLFVSLLVLPLYIYRNCDFEIKVFRNNINVFFGIRLLVYIIILTYIYQNFWLFSSMIIVAISEEYLYRKIIFNRLLKYFNFFISTTISSILFAFILHNAENFIVNIALRLTLGFLFCWVTFKTKDIKDSVFLHLIYNLSI
;
A
#
# COMPACT_ATOMS: atom_id res chain seq x y z
N MET A 1 23.30 9.87 -17.09
CA MET A 1 22.75 8.71 -16.34
C MET A 1 21.65 8.08 -17.17
N ASN A 2 21.68 6.77 -17.38
CA ASN A 2 20.68 6.06 -18.19
C ASN A 2 19.27 6.30 -17.58
N SER A 3 18.29 6.64 -18.43
CA SER A 3 16.91 6.94 -18.00
C SER A 3 16.26 5.79 -17.18
N LYS A 4 16.60 4.54 -17.53
CA LYS A 4 16.15 3.35 -16.80
C LYS A 4 16.74 3.25 -15.39
N LEU A 5 18.02 3.58 -15.22
CA LEU A 5 18.65 3.60 -13.90
C LEU A 5 18.08 4.74 -13.04
N LYS A 6 17.88 5.90 -13.64
CA LYS A 6 17.28 7.05 -12.95
C LYS A 6 15.93 6.72 -12.33
N ILE A 7 15.02 6.07 -13.08
CA ILE A 7 13.69 5.74 -12.57
C ILE A 7 13.72 4.66 -11.48
N ILE A 8 14.63 3.69 -11.54
CA ILE A 8 14.80 2.71 -10.45
C ILE A 8 15.22 3.42 -9.18
N ILE A 9 16.23 4.30 -9.26
CA ILE A 9 16.70 5.07 -8.10
C ILE A 9 15.56 5.95 -7.55
N GLU A 10 14.83 6.67 -8.41
CA GLU A 10 13.69 7.52 -8.02
C GLU A 10 12.63 6.71 -7.24
N MET A 11 12.25 5.54 -7.74
CA MET A 11 11.23 4.70 -7.08
C MET A 11 11.75 4.06 -5.78
N SER A 12 13.02 3.70 -5.73
CA SER A 12 13.66 3.19 -4.51
C SER A 12 13.75 4.28 -3.43
N VAL A 13 14.18 5.50 -3.81
CA VAL A 13 14.23 6.64 -2.89
C VAL A 13 12.84 7.00 -2.39
N LEU A 14 11.82 6.99 -3.25
CA LEU A 14 10.43 7.22 -2.84
C LEU A 14 9.99 6.20 -1.80
N SER A 15 10.21 4.90 -2.05
CA SER A 15 9.83 3.83 -1.15
C SER A 15 10.52 3.95 0.21
N ILE A 16 11.83 4.22 0.23
CA ILE A 16 12.60 4.42 1.47
C ILE A 16 12.13 5.69 2.20
N SER A 17 11.97 6.80 1.50
CA SER A 17 11.56 8.07 2.12
C SER A 17 10.17 8.02 2.75
N THR A 18 9.22 7.32 2.13
CA THR A 18 7.88 7.13 2.71
C THR A 18 7.93 6.29 3.98
N THR A 19 8.80 5.27 4.03
CA THR A 19 9.00 4.44 5.23
C THR A 19 9.67 5.23 6.35
N LEU A 20 10.73 5.98 6.04
CA LEU A 20 11.36 6.86 7.03
C LEU A 20 10.40 7.93 7.55
N SER A 21 9.59 8.52 6.66
CA SER A 21 8.54 9.46 7.04
C SER A 21 7.51 8.80 7.96
N PHE A 22 7.13 7.54 7.71
CA PHE A 22 6.22 6.81 8.61
C PHE A 22 6.81 6.67 10.01
N VAL A 23 8.06 6.21 10.13
CA VAL A 23 8.73 6.07 11.44
C VAL A 23 8.83 7.41 12.15
N PHE A 24 9.25 8.46 11.44
CA PHE A 24 9.34 9.81 12.01
C PHE A 24 7.99 10.33 12.49
N ASN A 25 6.94 10.23 11.66
CA ASN A 25 5.59 10.66 12.02
C ASN A 25 5.00 9.83 13.17
N ALA A 26 5.29 8.52 13.22
CA ALA A 26 4.84 7.66 14.32
C ALA A 26 5.43 8.12 15.66
N ILE A 27 6.72 8.46 15.69
CA ILE A 27 7.37 9.02 16.88
C ILE A 27 6.77 10.39 17.21
N LEU A 28 6.66 11.29 16.24
CA LEU A 28 6.16 12.65 16.43
C LEU A 28 4.73 12.66 16.98
N PHE A 29 3.82 11.92 16.36
CA PHE A 29 2.43 11.84 16.82
C PHE A 29 2.29 11.13 18.17
N SER A 30 3.13 10.14 18.47
CA SER A 30 3.16 9.51 19.80
C SER A 30 3.59 10.47 20.89
N ILE A 31 4.48 11.40 20.60
CA ILE A 31 4.90 12.46 21.54
C ILE A 31 3.77 13.49 21.71
N ILE A 32 3.14 13.93 20.61
CA ILE A 32 2.08 14.94 20.63
C ILE A 32 0.82 14.39 21.33
N LEU A 33 0.47 13.15 21.07
CA LEU A 33 -0.72 12.49 21.61
C LEU A 33 -0.45 11.73 22.90
N TYR A 34 0.49 12.13 23.69
CA TYR A 34 1.10 11.61 24.93
C TYR A 34 0.31 10.56 25.76
N LYS A 35 -1.00 10.39 25.57
CA LYS A 35 -1.83 9.41 26.28
C LYS A 35 -1.86 8.08 25.53
N ASN A 36 -1.70 6.97 26.24
CA ASN A 36 -1.78 5.61 25.70
C ASN A 36 -3.06 5.32 24.90
N GLU A 37 -4.16 5.99 25.24
CA GLU A 37 -5.44 5.89 24.54
C GLU A 37 -5.37 6.33 23.07
N TYR A 38 -4.47 7.27 22.74
CA TYR A 38 -4.32 7.81 21.39
C TYR A 38 -3.18 7.19 20.60
N PHE A 39 -2.49 6.19 21.13
CA PHE A 39 -1.38 5.54 20.44
C PHE A 39 -1.78 4.94 19.08
N ASN A 40 -2.92 4.25 19.05
CA ASN A 40 -3.46 3.68 17.80
C ASN A 40 -3.81 4.77 16.78
N LEU A 41 -4.35 5.90 17.23
CA LEU A 41 -4.63 7.05 16.37
C LEU A 41 -3.33 7.65 15.81
N ALA A 42 -2.27 7.74 16.61
CA ALA A 42 -0.97 8.22 16.17
C ALA A 42 -0.39 7.36 15.04
N ILE A 43 -0.47 6.04 15.18
CA ILE A 43 -0.04 5.09 14.13
C ILE A 43 -0.87 5.25 12.86
N LEU A 44 -2.20 5.32 12.96
CA LEU A 44 -3.09 5.50 11.82
C LEU A 44 -2.80 6.79 11.05
N LEU A 45 -2.64 7.91 11.77
CA LEU A 45 -2.30 9.20 11.16
C LEU A 45 -0.93 9.15 10.48
N SER A 46 0.05 8.48 11.09
CA SER A 46 1.39 8.32 10.52
C SER A 46 1.36 7.52 9.22
N LEU A 47 0.63 6.41 9.18
CA LEU A 47 0.43 5.59 7.98
C LEU A 47 -0.25 6.41 6.88
N PHE A 48 -1.35 7.08 7.20
CA PHE A 48 -2.11 7.87 6.26
C PHE A 48 -1.27 9.00 5.65
N VAL A 49 -0.57 9.77 6.48
CA VAL A 49 0.25 10.89 6.00
C VAL A 49 1.42 10.40 5.16
N SER A 50 2.15 9.40 5.63
CA SER A 50 3.41 8.99 5.00
C SER A 50 3.21 8.15 3.73
N LEU A 51 2.26 7.23 3.73
CA LEU A 51 2.09 6.28 2.63
C LEU A 51 1.02 6.70 1.62
N LEU A 52 0.14 7.63 1.97
CA LEU A 52 -0.90 8.11 1.07
C LEU A 52 -0.74 9.59 0.74
N VAL A 53 -0.77 10.50 1.73
CA VAL A 53 -0.78 11.95 1.48
C VAL A 53 0.53 12.42 0.83
N LEU A 54 1.67 11.99 1.34
CA LEU A 54 2.99 12.38 0.81
C LEU A 54 3.19 11.94 -0.65
N PRO A 55 2.97 10.67 -1.03
CA PRO A 55 3.06 10.25 -2.43
C PRO A 55 2.02 10.91 -3.33
N LEU A 56 0.79 11.11 -2.85
CA LEU A 56 -0.25 11.86 -3.57
C LEU A 56 0.21 13.27 -3.90
N TYR A 57 0.79 13.98 -2.95
CA TYR A 57 1.28 15.34 -3.13
C TYR A 57 2.41 15.40 -4.16
N ILE A 58 3.40 14.49 -4.06
CA ILE A 58 4.58 14.44 -4.94
C ILE A 58 4.15 14.12 -6.39
N TYR A 59 3.22 13.20 -6.58
CA TYR A 59 2.81 12.69 -7.90
C TYR A 59 1.44 13.18 -8.37
N ARG A 60 0.89 14.26 -7.77
CA ARG A 60 -0.44 14.80 -8.11
C ARG A 60 -0.63 15.15 -9.57
N ASN A 61 0.44 15.60 -10.25
CA ASN A 61 0.43 16.04 -11.64
C ASN A 61 0.90 14.95 -12.62
N CYS A 62 1.07 13.72 -12.19
CA CYS A 62 1.51 12.63 -13.05
C CYS A 62 0.31 11.90 -13.65
N ASP A 63 0.31 11.75 -14.97
CA ASP A 63 -0.65 10.90 -15.67
C ASP A 63 -0.28 9.43 -15.48
N PHE A 64 -1.23 8.66 -14.95
CA PHE A 64 -1.10 7.24 -14.74
C PHE A 64 -2.16 6.47 -15.54
N GLU A 65 -1.75 5.39 -16.21
CA GLU A 65 -2.68 4.49 -16.92
C GLU A 65 -3.56 3.69 -15.94
N ILE A 66 -3.00 3.29 -14.81
CA ILE A 66 -3.72 2.59 -13.74
C ILE A 66 -4.50 3.60 -12.92
N LYS A 67 -5.80 3.41 -12.81
CA LYS A 67 -6.73 4.27 -12.06
C LYS A 67 -6.84 3.83 -10.62
N VAL A 68 -7.27 4.73 -9.74
CA VAL A 68 -7.52 4.41 -8.32
C VAL A 68 -8.87 3.71 -8.16
N PHE A 69 -9.90 4.24 -8.81
CA PHE A 69 -11.21 3.62 -8.92
C PHE A 69 -11.76 4.03 -10.28
N ARG A 70 -11.85 3.07 -11.18
CA ARG A 70 -12.47 3.30 -12.48
C ARG A 70 -13.95 3.57 -12.26
N ASN A 71 -14.52 4.59 -12.91
CA ASN A 71 -15.87 5.15 -12.69
C ASN A 71 -17.06 4.16 -12.74
N ASN A 72 -16.84 2.87 -12.89
CA ASN A 72 -17.83 1.82 -12.74
C ASN A 72 -17.67 1.15 -11.37
N ILE A 73 -17.88 1.92 -10.29
CA ILE A 73 -18.24 1.29 -9.02
C ILE A 73 -19.64 0.73 -9.25
N ASN A 74 -19.71 -0.54 -9.63
CA ASN A 74 -20.96 -1.26 -9.61
C ASN A 74 -21.48 -1.17 -8.18
N VAL A 75 -22.75 -0.79 -8.02
CA VAL A 75 -23.47 -0.77 -6.74
C VAL A 75 -23.22 -2.08 -5.97
N PHE A 76 -23.13 -3.20 -6.68
CA PHE A 76 -22.74 -4.51 -6.14
C PHE A 76 -21.35 -4.56 -5.50
N PHE A 77 -20.36 -3.79 -5.98
CA PHE A 77 -19.05 -3.73 -5.32
C PHE A 77 -19.14 -2.97 -3.99
N GLY A 78 -19.86 -1.85 -3.96
CA GLY A 78 -20.12 -1.10 -2.73
C GLY A 78 -20.87 -1.94 -1.68
N ILE A 79 -21.89 -2.68 -2.10
CA ILE A 79 -22.64 -3.59 -1.23
C ILE A 79 -21.76 -4.73 -0.70
N ARG A 80 -20.93 -5.37 -1.55
CA ARG A 80 -20.00 -6.41 -1.10
C ARG A 80 -18.99 -5.87 -0.09
N LEU A 81 -18.41 -4.70 -0.37
CA LEU A 81 -17.47 -4.06 0.55
C LEU A 81 -18.14 -3.76 1.90
N LEU A 82 -19.37 -3.25 1.89
CA LEU A 82 -20.14 -2.95 3.09
C LEU A 82 -20.47 -4.22 3.88
N VAL A 83 -20.90 -5.28 3.21
CA VAL A 83 -21.17 -6.58 3.85
C VAL A 83 -19.89 -7.17 4.45
N TYR A 84 -18.77 -7.11 3.74
CA TYR A 84 -17.48 -7.55 4.29
C TYR A 84 -17.04 -6.71 5.48
N ILE A 85 -17.19 -5.38 5.41
CA ILE A 85 -16.86 -4.49 6.54
C ILE A 85 -17.71 -4.86 7.78
N ILE A 86 -19.02 -5.08 7.61
CA ILE A 86 -19.91 -5.45 8.72
C ILE A 86 -19.53 -6.81 9.32
N ILE A 87 -19.28 -7.82 8.49
CA ILE A 87 -18.89 -9.15 8.95
C ILE A 87 -17.56 -9.09 9.71
N LEU A 88 -16.60 -8.35 9.19
CA LEU A 88 -15.27 -8.26 9.75
C LEU A 88 -15.22 -7.41 11.02
N THR A 89 -15.99 -6.32 11.12
CA THR A 89 -16.15 -5.57 12.37
C THR A 89 -16.81 -6.42 13.46
N TYR A 90 -17.75 -7.28 13.09
CA TYR A 90 -18.36 -8.21 14.03
C TYR A 90 -17.40 -9.31 14.52
N ILE A 91 -16.56 -9.84 13.61
CA ILE A 91 -15.60 -10.90 13.92
C ILE A 91 -14.43 -10.36 14.76
N TYR A 92 -13.86 -9.21 14.40
CA TYR A 92 -12.64 -8.70 15.03
C TYR A 92 -12.85 -7.89 16.31
N GLN A 93 -14.07 -7.42 16.58
CA GLN A 93 -14.42 -6.61 17.78
C GLN A 93 -13.44 -5.47 18.12
N ASN A 94 -12.46 -5.19 17.24
CA ASN A 94 -11.41 -4.21 17.44
C ASN A 94 -11.39 -3.22 16.28
N PHE A 95 -12.12 -2.13 16.44
CA PHE A 95 -12.25 -1.06 15.45
C PHE A 95 -10.89 -0.49 15.01
N TRP A 96 -9.93 -0.32 15.92
CA TRP A 96 -8.63 0.26 15.60
C TRP A 96 -7.78 -0.66 14.74
N LEU A 97 -7.74 -1.95 15.05
CA LEU A 97 -7.03 -2.94 14.27
C LEU A 97 -7.58 -3.03 12.85
N PHE A 98 -8.90 -3.11 12.73
CA PHE A 98 -9.57 -3.18 11.43
C PHE A 98 -9.33 -1.91 10.59
N SER A 99 -9.44 -0.73 11.20
CA SER A 99 -9.17 0.55 10.52
C SER A 99 -7.73 0.65 10.04
N SER A 100 -6.76 0.17 10.84
CA SER A 100 -5.35 0.15 10.43
C SER A 100 -5.10 -0.75 9.23
N MET A 101 -5.69 -1.94 9.20
CA MET A 101 -5.57 -2.87 8.07
C MET A 101 -6.12 -2.29 6.76
N ILE A 102 -7.24 -1.57 6.82
CA ILE A 102 -7.80 -0.88 5.65
C ILE A 102 -6.85 0.23 5.16
N ILE A 103 -6.39 1.08 6.07
CA ILE A 103 -5.50 2.19 5.72
C ILE A 103 -4.18 1.66 5.14
N VAL A 104 -3.60 0.62 5.75
CA VAL A 104 -2.39 -0.05 5.24
C VAL A 104 -2.64 -0.57 3.82
N ALA A 105 -3.69 -1.37 3.60
CA ALA A 105 -3.98 -1.96 2.30
C ALA A 105 -4.17 -0.88 1.21
N ILE A 106 -4.94 0.17 1.49
CA ILE A 106 -5.15 1.27 0.53
C ILE A 106 -3.85 2.01 0.27
N SER A 107 -3.11 2.38 1.31
CA SER A 107 -1.92 3.21 1.20
C SER A 107 -0.77 2.48 0.50
N GLU A 108 -0.55 1.21 0.83
CA GLU A 108 0.49 0.40 0.21
C GLU A 108 0.17 0.09 -1.25
N GLU A 109 -1.07 -0.28 -1.58
CA GLU A 109 -1.45 -0.49 -2.98
C GLU A 109 -1.40 0.80 -3.79
N TYR A 110 -1.73 1.95 -3.19
CA TYR A 110 -1.57 3.24 -3.83
C TYR A 110 -0.08 3.53 -4.12
N LEU A 111 0.80 3.37 -3.15
CA LEU A 111 2.23 3.63 -3.33
C LEU A 111 2.85 2.65 -4.33
N TYR A 112 2.68 1.33 -4.11
CA TYR A 112 3.41 0.31 -4.88
C TYR A 112 2.78 0.01 -6.23
N ARG A 113 1.45 0.04 -6.40
CA ARG A 113 0.77 -0.30 -7.66
C ARG A 113 0.40 0.93 -8.46
N LYS A 114 -0.16 1.95 -7.82
CA LYS A 114 -0.55 3.17 -8.54
C LYS A 114 0.65 4.01 -8.95
N ILE A 115 1.63 4.20 -8.07
CA ILE A 115 2.78 5.08 -8.35
C ILE A 115 3.96 4.27 -8.87
N ILE A 116 4.58 3.42 -8.04
CA ILE A 116 5.86 2.76 -8.36
C ILE A 116 5.72 1.85 -9.59
N PHE A 117 4.82 0.89 -9.56
CA PHE A 117 4.63 -0.08 -10.65
C PHE A 117 4.23 0.61 -11.96
N ASN A 118 3.28 1.53 -11.91
CA ASN A 118 2.83 2.26 -13.09
C ASN A 118 3.92 3.16 -13.68
N ARG A 119 4.75 3.77 -12.82
CA ARG A 119 5.91 4.56 -13.26
C ARG A 119 6.97 3.69 -13.92
N LEU A 120 7.24 2.51 -13.37
CA LEU A 120 8.17 1.53 -13.94
C LEU A 120 7.69 0.99 -15.29
N LEU A 121 6.39 0.76 -15.49
CA LEU A 121 5.81 0.30 -16.76
C LEU A 121 6.07 1.24 -17.93
N LYS A 122 6.33 2.52 -17.69
CA LYS A 122 6.71 3.47 -18.74
C LYS A 122 8.12 3.23 -19.31
N TYR A 123 8.98 2.52 -18.58
CA TYR A 123 10.39 2.31 -18.94
C TYR A 123 10.77 0.85 -19.11
N PHE A 124 9.99 -0.06 -18.54
CA PHE A 124 10.26 -1.50 -18.51
C PHE A 124 9.02 -2.29 -18.92
N ASN A 125 9.25 -3.54 -19.33
CA ASN A 125 8.16 -4.48 -19.54
C ASN A 125 7.47 -4.87 -18.22
N PHE A 126 6.33 -5.56 -18.33
CA PHE A 126 5.54 -6.00 -17.19
C PHE A 126 6.37 -6.78 -16.16
N PHE A 127 7.18 -7.74 -16.61
CA PHE A 127 7.90 -8.65 -15.72
C PHE A 127 8.93 -7.90 -14.86
N ILE A 128 9.76 -7.06 -15.49
CA ILE A 128 10.77 -6.25 -14.77
C ILE A 128 10.10 -5.26 -13.81
N SER A 129 9.04 -4.58 -14.25
CA SER A 129 8.30 -3.62 -13.41
C SER A 129 7.69 -4.30 -12.19
N THR A 130 7.10 -5.48 -12.38
CA THR A 130 6.53 -6.30 -11.30
C THR A 130 7.61 -6.75 -10.32
N THR A 131 8.74 -7.26 -10.82
CA THR A 131 9.85 -7.70 -9.98
C THR A 131 10.37 -6.57 -9.10
N ILE A 132 10.68 -5.40 -9.67
CA ILE A 132 11.19 -4.26 -8.91
C ILE A 132 10.16 -3.79 -7.88
N SER A 133 8.89 -3.62 -8.28
CA SER A 133 7.83 -3.18 -7.38
C SER A 133 7.60 -4.17 -6.22
N SER A 134 7.66 -5.48 -6.50
CA SER A 134 7.48 -6.52 -5.47
C SER A 134 8.66 -6.61 -4.51
N ILE A 135 9.88 -6.41 -5.01
CA ILE A 135 11.08 -6.33 -4.16
C ILE A 135 10.95 -5.13 -3.21
N LEU A 136 10.64 -3.94 -3.72
CA LEU A 136 10.47 -2.75 -2.89
C LEU A 136 9.36 -2.93 -1.85
N PHE A 137 8.25 -3.56 -2.22
CA PHE A 137 7.16 -3.89 -1.32
C PHE A 137 7.58 -4.87 -0.22
N ALA A 138 8.36 -5.90 -0.55
CA ALA A 138 8.72 -6.97 0.38
C ALA A 138 9.75 -6.53 1.42
N PHE A 139 10.70 -5.66 1.04
CA PHE A 139 11.86 -5.35 1.89
C PHE A 139 11.66 -4.18 2.84
N ILE A 140 10.72 -3.25 2.60
CA ILE A 140 10.81 -1.93 3.21
C ILE A 140 10.00 -1.76 4.49
N LEU A 141 8.95 -2.55 4.75
CA LEU A 141 8.01 -2.21 5.84
C LEU A 141 7.86 -3.26 6.94
N HIS A 142 8.62 -4.36 6.94
CA HIS A 142 8.22 -5.48 7.79
C HIS A 142 9.36 -6.19 8.51
N ASN A 143 9.32 -6.09 9.84
CA ASN A 143 10.07 -6.94 10.74
C ASN A 143 9.14 -8.06 11.29
N ALA A 144 9.33 -9.29 10.83
CA ALA A 144 8.68 -10.46 11.38
C ALA A 144 9.71 -11.46 11.89
N GLU A 145 9.32 -12.28 12.86
CA GLU A 145 10.21 -13.29 13.48
C GLU A 145 10.86 -14.23 12.47
N ASN A 146 10.17 -14.57 11.36
CA ASN A 146 10.70 -15.39 10.27
C ASN A 146 10.95 -14.56 9.01
N PHE A 147 12.02 -13.80 8.99
CA PHE A 147 12.37 -12.86 7.93
C PHE A 147 12.31 -13.47 6.51
N ILE A 148 12.91 -14.64 6.28
CA ILE A 148 12.97 -15.28 4.95
C ILE A 148 11.57 -15.67 4.46
N VAL A 149 10.78 -16.31 5.31
CA VAL A 149 9.41 -16.73 4.97
C VAL A 149 8.53 -15.53 4.67
N ASN A 150 8.65 -14.49 5.48
CA ASN A 150 7.90 -13.26 5.30
C ASN A 150 8.24 -12.55 3.99
N ILE A 151 9.52 -12.43 3.64
CA ILE A 151 9.94 -11.86 2.34
C ILE A 151 9.42 -12.71 1.18
N ALA A 152 9.58 -14.02 1.20
CA ALA A 152 9.12 -14.89 0.11
C ALA A 152 7.60 -14.76 -0.11
N LEU A 153 6.82 -14.74 0.96
CA LEU A 153 5.37 -14.57 0.90
C LEU A 153 4.98 -13.21 0.33
N ARG A 154 5.63 -12.13 0.79
CA ARG A 154 5.36 -10.77 0.30
C ARG A 154 5.80 -10.55 -1.13
N LEU A 155 6.91 -11.15 -1.58
CA LEU A 155 7.29 -11.15 -2.99
C LEU A 155 6.18 -11.80 -3.83
N THR A 156 5.69 -12.96 -3.42
CA THR A 156 4.60 -13.67 -4.12
C THR A 156 3.32 -12.83 -4.18
N LEU A 157 2.91 -12.25 -3.06
CA LEU A 157 1.77 -11.33 -3.00
C LEU A 157 2.00 -10.08 -3.83
N GLY A 158 3.20 -9.52 -3.80
CA GLY A 158 3.59 -8.39 -4.64
C GLY A 158 3.39 -8.65 -6.13
N PHE A 159 3.80 -9.82 -6.59
CA PHE A 159 3.56 -10.27 -7.97
C PHE A 159 2.07 -10.42 -8.28
N LEU A 160 1.32 -11.07 -7.41
CA LEU A 160 -0.13 -11.25 -7.56
C LEU A 160 -0.85 -9.90 -7.67
N PHE A 161 -0.56 -8.97 -6.77
CA PHE A 161 -1.20 -7.66 -6.75
C PHE A 161 -0.83 -6.82 -7.99
N CYS A 162 0.43 -6.85 -8.45
CA CYS A 162 0.82 -6.23 -9.72
C CYS A 162 0.09 -6.85 -10.91
N TRP A 163 -0.04 -8.17 -10.95
CA TRP A 163 -0.74 -8.88 -12.04
C TRP A 163 -2.22 -8.50 -12.09
N VAL A 164 -2.91 -8.52 -10.94
CA VAL A 164 -4.34 -8.13 -10.83
C VAL A 164 -4.52 -6.69 -11.29
N THR A 165 -3.72 -5.77 -10.74
CA THR A 165 -3.77 -4.34 -11.09
C THR A 165 -3.50 -4.10 -12.59
N PHE A 166 -2.55 -4.82 -13.17
CA PHE A 166 -2.24 -4.71 -14.60
C PHE A 166 -3.40 -5.17 -15.48
N LYS A 167 -4.08 -6.26 -15.09
CA LYS A 167 -5.23 -6.82 -15.83
C LYS A 167 -6.47 -5.95 -15.71
N THR A 168 -6.77 -5.46 -14.53
CA THR A 168 -7.99 -4.66 -14.28
C THR A 168 -7.83 -3.18 -14.59
N LYS A 169 -6.57 -2.70 -14.69
CA LYS A 169 -6.22 -1.27 -14.82
C LYS A 169 -6.75 -0.42 -13.67
N ASP A 170 -6.93 -1.04 -12.52
CA ASP A 170 -7.46 -0.42 -11.31
C ASP A 170 -6.83 -1.08 -10.08
N ILE A 171 -6.57 -0.31 -9.02
CA ILE A 171 -5.99 -0.85 -7.78
C ILE A 171 -7.03 -1.43 -6.82
N LYS A 172 -8.34 -1.26 -7.06
CA LYS A 172 -9.40 -1.70 -6.14
C LYS A 172 -9.34 -3.19 -5.81
N ASP A 173 -9.06 -4.02 -6.82
CA ASP A 173 -9.05 -5.47 -6.66
C ASP A 173 -7.78 -5.93 -5.91
N SER A 174 -6.64 -5.27 -6.12
CA SER A 174 -5.42 -5.53 -5.33
C SER A 174 -5.57 -5.04 -3.89
N VAL A 175 -6.20 -3.88 -3.65
CA VAL A 175 -6.55 -3.41 -2.30
C VAL A 175 -7.43 -4.43 -1.57
N PHE A 176 -8.43 -4.97 -2.25
CA PHE A 176 -9.32 -5.97 -1.68
C PHE A 176 -8.59 -7.27 -1.31
N LEU A 177 -7.75 -7.79 -2.22
CA LEU A 177 -6.95 -8.99 -1.95
C LEU A 177 -5.94 -8.75 -0.81
N HIS A 178 -5.33 -7.57 -0.77
CA HIS A 178 -4.41 -7.19 0.29
C HIS A 178 -5.12 -7.11 1.65
N LEU A 179 -6.32 -6.53 1.68
CA LEU A 179 -7.13 -6.49 2.90
C LEU A 179 -7.50 -7.90 3.38
N ILE A 180 -7.93 -8.80 2.49
CA ILE A 180 -8.18 -10.21 2.84
C ILE A 180 -6.95 -10.83 3.46
N TYR A 181 -5.78 -10.63 2.86
CA TYR A 181 -4.52 -11.14 3.39
C TYR A 181 -4.25 -10.60 4.79
N ASN A 182 -4.33 -9.29 5.01
CA ASN A 182 -4.11 -8.67 6.33
C ASN A 182 -5.06 -9.18 7.41
N LEU A 183 -6.28 -9.59 7.02
CA LEU A 183 -7.29 -10.12 7.93
C LEU A 183 -7.11 -11.63 8.21
N SER A 184 -6.28 -12.33 7.43
CA SER A 184 -6.02 -13.76 7.58
C SER A 184 -4.84 -14.09 8.49
N ILE A 185 -4.08 -13.07 8.88
CA ILE A 185 -2.91 -13.17 9.77
C ILE A 185 -3.31 -12.73 11.18
#